data_243178684f0cc87b8bc7b3407a029142
#
_entry.id   243178684f0cc87b8bc7b3407a029142
#
_cell.length_a   1.000
_cell.length_b   1.000
_cell.length_c   1.000
_cell.angle_alpha   90.00
_cell.angle_beta   90.00
_cell.angle_gamma   90.00
#
_symmetry.space_group_name_H-M   'P 1'
#
loop_
_entity.id
_entity.type
_entity.pdbx_description
1 polymer ?
#
loop_
_entity_poly.entity_id
_entity_poly.type
_entity_poly.pdbx_seq_one_letter_code
_entity_poly.pdbx_strand_id
1 'polypeptide(L)'
;DTLNTSVYIARQTDASALSVHYVTALVTDAFSQQMLDSWQQENVNINLIQRMADRLPGLYYIETDDAGERTFYYWRNEAAAKFWLESDRAAAICEELATFDYLYLSGISLAILSPVSRATLFTLLRECRANGGKVIFDNNYRPRLWASQAETQQVYQEMLACTDIAFLTLDDEDALWGEKPVAEVIARTHAAG
;
A
#
# COMPACT_ATOMS: atom_id res chain seq x y z
N ASP A 1 2.62 -6.68 3.57
CA ASP A 1 3.59 -6.36 2.54
C ASP A 1 4.24 -4.99 2.77
N THR A 2 3.56 -3.86 2.61
CA THR A 2 4.15 -2.52 2.70
C THR A 2 4.86 -2.22 4.03
N LEU A 3 4.33 -2.68 5.18
CA LEU A 3 5.02 -2.57 6.46
C LEU A 3 6.36 -3.34 6.46
N ASN A 4 6.37 -4.56 5.95
CA ASN A 4 7.62 -5.34 5.85
C ASN A 4 8.65 -4.59 4.99
N THR A 5 8.23 -4.04 3.85
CA THR A 5 9.10 -3.21 3.01
C THR A 5 9.68 -2.04 3.80
N SER A 6 8.85 -1.30 4.55
CA SER A 6 9.32 -0.19 5.40
C SER A 6 10.34 -0.63 6.45
N VAL A 7 10.08 -1.73 7.17
CA VAL A 7 11.00 -2.28 8.18
C VAL A 7 12.32 -2.72 7.56
N TYR A 8 12.28 -3.44 6.42
CA TYR A 8 13.53 -3.91 5.80
C TYR A 8 14.34 -2.76 5.19
N ILE A 9 13.70 -1.73 4.65
CA ILE A 9 14.40 -0.52 4.20
C ILE A 9 15.05 0.17 5.40
N ALA A 10 14.32 0.38 6.50
CA ALA A 10 14.85 1.02 7.70
C ALA A 10 16.04 0.25 8.30
N ARG A 11 16.01 -1.09 8.26
CA ARG A 11 17.14 -1.93 8.74
C ARG A 11 18.37 -1.90 7.83
N GLN A 12 18.21 -1.63 6.54
CA GLN A 12 19.29 -1.68 5.54
C GLN A 12 19.88 -0.30 5.25
N THR A 13 19.29 0.76 5.79
CA THR A 13 19.71 2.15 5.52
C THR A 13 20.13 2.85 6.82
N ASP A 14 20.98 3.85 6.68
CA ASP A 14 21.31 4.77 7.79
C ASP A 14 20.19 5.81 7.91
N ALA A 15 19.64 5.98 9.11
CA ALA A 15 18.58 6.93 9.38
C ALA A 15 18.97 8.40 9.10
N SER A 16 20.28 8.70 9.02
CA SER A 16 20.78 10.02 8.59
C SER A 16 20.70 10.21 7.06
N ALA A 17 20.65 9.14 6.30
CA ALA A 17 20.60 9.15 4.84
C ALA A 17 19.17 9.00 4.31
N LEU A 18 18.32 8.20 4.97
CA LEU A 18 16.96 7.92 4.55
C LEU A 18 16.01 7.81 5.75
N SER A 19 14.97 8.64 5.77
CA SER A 19 13.90 8.58 6.76
C SER A 19 12.73 7.76 6.21
N VAL A 20 12.41 6.65 6.88
CA VAL A 20 11.31 5.76 6.47
C VAL A 20 10.08 6.06 7.29
N HIS A 21 8.96 6.35 6.62
CA HIS A 21 7.66 6.61 7.23
C HIS A 21 6.65 5.54 6.81
N TYR A 22 5.82 5.11 7.75
CA TYR A 22 4.69 4.25 7.43
C TYR A 22 3.37 5.01 7.56
N VAL A 23 2.52 4.91 6.54
CA VAL A 23 1.24 5.64 6.48
C VAL A 23 0.10 4.66 6.54
N THR A 24 -0.73 4.78 7.56
CA THR A 24 -1.92 3.94 7.77
C THR A 24 -2.83 4.58 8.83
N ALA A 25 -3.89 3.90 9.20
CA ALA A 25 -4.64 4.21 10.41
C ALA A 25 -4.73 2.97 11.30
N LEU A 26 -4.62 3.20 12.59
CA LEU A 26 -4.77 2.20 13.66
C LEU A 26 -5.82 2.64 14.68
N VAL A 27 -6.24 1.71 15.50
CA VAL A 27 -7.21 1.96 16.59
C VAL A 27 -6.50 2.49 17.85
N THR A 28 -7.25 3.07 18.78
CA THR A 28 -6.71 3.62 20.04
C THR A 28 -6.63 2.58 21.16
N ASP A 29 -6.45 1.29 20.83
CA ASP A 29 -6.33 0.18 21.78
C ASP A 29 -4.86 -0.14 22.13
N ALA A 30 -4.68 -0.99 23.15
CA ALA A 30 -3.37 -1.39 23.62
C ALA A 30 -2.60 -2.23 22.57
N PHE A 31 -3.30 -3.02 21.75
CA PHE A 31 -2.68 -3.83 20.70
C PHE A 31 -2.10 -2.95 19.60
N SER A 32 -2.88 -1.98 19.12
CA SER A 32 -2.40 -0.97 18.17
C SER A 32 -1.24 -0.14 18.73
N GLN A 33 -1.22 0.13 20.06
CA GLN A 33 -0.07 0.81 20.68
C GLN A 33 1.19 -0.05 20.64
N GLN A 34 1.10 -1.34 20.95
CA GLN A 34 2.23 -2.26 20.85
C GLN A 34 2.79 -2.35 19.42
N MET A 35 1.92 -2.28 18.40
CA MET A 35 2.37 -2.21 17.00
C MET A 35 3.20 -0.96 16.74
N LEU A 36 2.74 0.20 17.17
CA LEU A 36 3.48 1.47 17.03
C LEU A 36 4.83 1.42 17.72
N ASP A 37 4.87 0.96 18.96
CA ASP A 37 6.10 0.84 19.74
C ASP A 37 7.11 -0.08 19.04
N SER A 38 6.64 -1.21 18.49
CA SER A 38 7.46 -2.14 17.71
C SER A 38 8.02 -1.50 16.43
N TRP A 39 7.20 -0.73 15.70
CA TRP A 39 7.64 -0.10 14.45
C TRP A 39 8.65 1.02 14.70
N GLN A 40 8.47 1.78 15.79
CA GLN A 40 9.47 2.77 16.20
C GLN A 40 10.82 2.14 16.59
N GLN A 41 10.80 0.95 17.22
CA GLN A 41 12.04 0.19 17.52
C GLN A 41 12.77 -0.25 16.26
N GLU A 42 12.06 -0.40 15.14
CA GLU A 42 12.62 -0.70 13.82
C GLU A 42 13.03 0.56 13.03
N ASN A 43 13.07 1.73 13.68
CA ASN A 43 13.37 3.03 13.05
C ASN A 43 12.38 3.43 11.95
N VAL A 44 11.12 2.97 12.01
CA VAL A 44 10.05 3.43 11.13
C VAL A 44 9.33 4.59 11.80
N ASN A 45 9.25 5.73 11.12
CA ASN A 45 8.50 6.89 11.60
C ASN A 45 6.99 6.62 11.56
N ILE A 46 6.34 6.91 12.68
CA ILE A 46 4.91 6.66 12.88
C ILE A 46 4.06 7.94 12.96
N ASN A 47 4.65 9.11 12.74
CA ASN A 47 3.99 10.42 12.87
C ASN A 47 2.82 10.62 11.89
N LEU A 48 2.83 9.91 10.75
CA LEU A 48 1.77 9.90 9.75
C LEU A 48 0.72 8.81 9.97
N ILE A 49 0.84 8.04 11.05
CA ILE A 49 -0.15 7.04 11.41
C ILE A 49 -1.29 7.70 12.18
N GLN A 50 -2.50 7.50 11.70
CA GLN A 50 -3.70 8.05 12.31
C GLN A 50 -4.26 7.10 13.36
N ARG A 51 -4.93 7.66 14.36
CA ARG A 51 -5.59 6.90 15.43
C ARG A 51 -7.09 7.12 15.36
N MET A 52 -7.86 6.03 15.20
CA MET A 52 -9.31 6.03 15.03
C MET A 52 -9.96 5.24 16.18
N ALA A 53 -10.73 5.90 17.03
CA ALA A 53 -11.35 5.27 18.21
C ALA A 53 -12.60 4.44 17.86
N ASP A 54 -13.22 4.71 16.72
CA ASP A 54 -14.50 4.16 16.26
C ASP A 54 -14.33 3.00 15.26
N ARG A 55 -13.10 2.50 15.06
CA ARG A 55 -12.78 1.42 14.11
C ARG A 55 -12.23 0.19 14.83
N LEU A 56 -12.04 -0.88 14.08
CA LEU A 56 -11.43 -2.13 14.57
C LEU A 56 -10.05 -2.33 13.99
N PRO A 57 -9.13 -3.02 14.70
CA PRO A 57 -7.89 -3.47 14.09
C PRO A 57 -8.19 -4.54 13.05
N GLY A 58 -7.44 -4.52 11.96
CA GLY A 58 -7.48 -5.63 11.00
C GLY A 58 -6.79 -6.84 11.60
N LEU A 59 -7.47 -8.00 11.60
CA LEU A 59 -6.93 -9.26 12.08
C LEU A 59 -6.85 -10.28 10.94
N TYR A 60 -5.81 -11.07 10.93
CA TYR A 60 -5.77 -12.32 10.19
C TYR A 60 -5.18 -13.44 11.07
N TYR A 61 -5.62 -14.65 10.81
CA TYR A 61 -5.12 -15.86 11.46
C TYR A 61 -4.55 -16.79 10.40
N ILE A 62 -3.39 -17.36 10.70
CA ILE A 62 -2.73 -18.34 9.84
C ILE A 62 -2.82 -19.69 10.53
N GLU A 63 -3.50 -20.62 9.90
CA GLU A 63 -3.48 -22.03 10.27
C GLU A 63 -2.45 -22.74 9.38
N THR A 64 -1.56 -23.50 10.01
CA THR A 64 -0.57 -24.31 9.29
C THR A 64 -0.87 -25.77 9.59
N ASP A 65 -1.04 -26.56 8.54
CA ASP A 65 -1.26 -28.00 8.68
C ASP A 65 0.05 -28.79 8.89
N ASP A 66 -0.07 -30.10 9.06
CA ASP A 66 1.07 -30.99 9.30
C ASP A 66 2.04 -31.09 8.09
N ALA A 67 1.59 -30.71 6.89
CA ALA A 67 2.42 -30.62 5.68
C ALA A 67 3.11 -29.26 5.51
N GLY A 68 2.82 -28.30 6.41
CA GLY A 68 3.35 -26.93 6.34
C GLY A 68 2.55 -26.00 5.44
N GLU A 69 1.42 -26.44 4.88
CA GLU A 69 0.53 -25.60 4.07
C GLU A 69 -0.21 -24.62 4.96
N ARG A 70 -0.40 -23.40 4.43
CA ARG A 70 -0.96 -22.27 5.18
C ARG A 70 -2.33 -21.90 4.69
N THR A 71 -3.30 -21.88 5.60
CA THR A 71 -4.64 -21.34 5.37
C THR A 71 -4.77 -20.02 6.10
N PHE A 72 -5.29 -19.00 5.40
CA PHE A 72 -5.44 -17.64 5.93
C PHE A 72 -6.90 -17.32 6.14
N TYR A 73 -7.24 -16.85 7.35
CA TYR A 73 -8.54 -16.33 7.73
C TYR A 73 -8.42 -14.83 8.01
N TYR A 74 -9.35 -14.01 7.48
CA TYR A 74 -9.25 -12.56 7.55
C TYR A 74 -10.48 -11.94 8.18
N TRP A 75 -10.26 -11.06 9.17
CA TRP A 75 -11.27 -10.17 9.76
C TRP A 75 -10.75 -8.72 9.62
N ARG A 76 -10.94 -8.10 8.46
CA ARG A 76 -10.36 -6.79 8.14
C ARG A 76 -11.28 -5.84 7.37
N ASN A 77 -12.57 -6.18 7.25
CA ASN A 77 -13.50 -5.36 6.45
C ASN A 77 -13.70 -3.96 7.05
N GLU A 78 -13.62 -3.84 8.37
CA GLU A 78 -13.76 -2.59 9.14
C GLU A 78 -12.41 -2.08 9.67
N ALA A 79 -11.30 -2.55 9.11
CA ALA A 79 -9.97 -2.13 9.57
C ALA A 79 -9.76 -0.63 9.35
N ALA A 80 -9.25 0.05 10.37
CA ALA A 80 -8.94 1.48 10.34
C ALA A 80 -8.11 1.89 9.11
N ALA A 81 -7.19 1.03 8.67
CA ALA A 81 -6.34 1.26 7.50
C ALA A 81 -7.11 1.55 6.20
N LYS A 82 -8.39 1.15 6.07
CA LYS A 82 -9.22 1.45 4.89
C LYS A 82 -9.65 2.92 4.82
N PHE A 83 -9.63 3.60 5.96
CA PHE A 83 -10.27 4.91 6.15
C PHE A 83 -9.25 6.04 6.39
N TRP A 84 -7.97 5.79 6.21
CA TRP A 84 -6.94 6.80 6.50
C TRP A 84 -7.07 8.09 5.68
N LEU A 85 -7.66 8.02 4.48
CA LEU A 85 -7.97 9.17 3.62
C LEU A 85 -9.35 9.80 3.90
N GLU A 86 -10.09 9.27 4.85
CA GLU A 86 -11.44 9.75 5.22
C GLU A 86 -11.43 10.50 6.57
N SER A 87 -10.27 10.67 7.19
CA SER A 87 -10.12 11.38 8.46
C SER A 87 -9.92 12.87 8.28
N ASP A 88 -10.14 13.62 9.36
CA ASP A 88 -9.89 15.07 9.40
C ASP A 88 -8.40 15.44 9.14
N ARG A 89 -7.49 14.51 9.37
CA ARG A 89 -6.06 14.71 9.11
C ARG A 89 -5.62 14.34 7.70
N ALA A 90 -6.49 13.75 6.89
CA ALA A 90 -6.13 13.23 5.58
C ALA A 90 -5.51 14.29 4.67
N ALA A 91 -6.09 15.50 4.62
CA ALA A 91 -5.57 16.58 3.80
C ALA A 91 -4.14 16.98 4.20
N ALA A 92 -3.88 17.22 5.49
CA ALA A 92 -2.55 17.59 5.98
C ALA A 92 -1.51 16.48 5.75
N ILE A 93 -1.90 15.21 5.88
CA ILE A 93 -1.02 14.07 5.59
C ILE A 93 -0.71 14.02 4.08
N CYS A 94 -1.68 14.24 3.20
CA CYS A 94 -1.46 14.28 1.76
C CYS A 94 -0.53 15.44 1.37
N GLU A 95 -0.69 16.63 1.94
CA GLU A 95 0.21 17.76 1.74
C GLU A 95 1.65 17.43 2.14
N GLU A 96 1.86 16.77 3.29
CA GLU A 96 3.18 16.33 3.73
C GLU A 96 3.76 15.25 2.80
N LEU A 97 2.98 14.21 2.45
CA LEU A 97 3.40 13.14 1.55
C LEU A 97 3.76 13.64 0.14
N ALA A 98 3.12 14.68 -0.34
CA ALA A 98 3.44 15.29 -1.64
C ALA A 98 4.86 15.88 -1.70
N THR A 99 5.53 16.05 -0.55
CA THR A 99 6.92 16.55 -0.47
C THR A 99 7.97 15.44 -0.34
N PHE A 100 7.56 14.17 -0.29
CA PHE A 100 8.47 13.04 -0.11
C PHE A 100 9.24 12.72 -1.39
N ASP A 101 10.47 12.23 -1.24
CA ASP A 101 11.29 11.80 -2.36
C ASP A 101 10.76 10.50 -2.99
N TYR A 102 10.16 9.62 -2.18
CA TYR A 102 9.60 8.34 -2.64
C TYR A 102 8.29 8.01 -1.95
N LEU A 103 7.30 7.60 -2.72
CA LEU A 103 6.07 6.99 -2.22
C LEU A 103 5.98 5.54 -2.74
N TYR A 104 5.96 4.56 -1.83
CA TYR A 104 5.79 3.14 -2.14
C TYR A 104 4.40 2.67 -1.73
N LEU A 105 3.72 1.99 -2.63
CA LEU A 105 2.43 1.36 -2.37
C LEU A 105 2.26 0.07 -3.20
N SER A 106 1.30 -0.75 -2.78
CA SER A 106 0.99 -2.00 -3.47
C SER A 106 -0.46 -2.03 -3.98
N GLY A 107 -0.77 -3.00 -4.81
CA GLY A 107 -2.13 -3.27 -5.27
C GLY A 107 -3.12 -3.49 -4.12
N ILE A 108 -2.66 -4.04 -2.98
CA ILE A 108 -3.49 -4.17 -1.77
C ILE A 108 -3.82 -2.79 -1.19
N SER A 109 -2.88 -1.83 -1.23
CA SER A 109 -3.14 -0.45 -0.77
C SER A 109 -4.27 0.20 -1.56
N LEU A 110 -4.36 -0.06 -2.87
CA LEU A 110 -5.45 0.42 -3.72
C LEU A 110 -6.77 -0.32 -3.45
N ALA A 111 -6.68 -1.65 -3.31
CA ALA A 111 -7.84 -2.52 -3.17
C ALA A 111 -8.68 -2.26 -1.91
N ILE A 112 -8.04 -1.85 -0.82
CA ILE A 112 -8.72 -1.59 0.45
C ILE A 112 -9.41 -0.23 0.52
N LEU A 113 -9.09 0.69 -0.37
CA LEU A 113 -9.64 2.05 -0.38
C LEU A 113 -10.99 2.12 -1.12
N SER A 114 -11.85 3.03 -0.67
CA SER A 114 -13.05 3.41 -1.42
C SER A 114 -12.67 4.09 -2.76
N PRO A 115 -13.57 4.10 -3.76
CA PRO A 115 -13.30 4.82 -5.01
C PRO A 115 -12.96 6.31 -4.81
N VAL A 116 -13.59 6.96 -3.82
CA VAL A 116 -13.31 8.37 -3.48
C VAL A 116 -11.91 8.51 -2.90
N SER A 117 -11.54 7.65 -1.95
CA SER A 117 -10.20 7.64 -1.36
C SER A 117 -9.12 7.31 -2.39
N ARG A 118 -9.40 6.41 -3.35
CA ARG A 118 -8.47 6.14 -4.46
C ARG A 118 -8.25 7.37 -5.34
N ALA A 119 -9.30 8.15 -5.65
CA ALA A 119 -9.16 9.39 -6.42
C ALA A 119 -8.29 10.42 -5.68
N THR A 120 -8.46 10.55 -4.36
CA THR A 120 -7.61 11.40 -3.52
C THR A 120 -6.15 10.91 -3.54
N LEU A 121 -5.94 9.60 -3.42
CA LEU A 121 -4.59 9.01 -3.51
C LEU A 121 -3.94 9.31 -4.87
N PHE A 122 -4.62 9.13 -5.98
CA PHE A 122 -4.06 9.44 -7.30
C PHE A 122 -3.72 10.93 -7.46
N THR A 123 -4.49 11.82 -6.86
CA THR A 123 -4.15 13.25 -6.83
C THR A 123 -2.85 13.47 -6.07
N LEU A 124 -2.71 12.92 -4.88
CA LEU A 124 -1.48 12.94 -4.09
C LEU A 124 -0.27 12.41 -4.88
N LEU A 125 -0.39 11.27 -5.56
CA LEU A 125 0.71 10.70 -6.34
C LEU A 125 1.17 11.62 -7.47
N ARG A 126 0.22 12.26 -8.17
CA ARG A 126 0.54 13.25 -9.21
C ARG A 126 1.22 14.50 -8.64
N GLU A 127 0.77 14.98 -7.48
CA GLU A 127 1.39 16.11 -6.77
C GLU A 127 2.81 15.79 -6.30
N CYS A 128 3.04 14.61 -5.70
CA CYS A 128 4.36 14.16 -5.32
C CYS A 128 5.33 14.16 -6.52
N ARG A 129 4.91 13.58 -7.65
CA ARG A 129 5.70 13.57 -8.89
C ARG A 129 5.96 14.98 -9.43
N ALA A 130 4.95 15.86 -9.40
CA ALA A 130 5.09 17.25 -9.82
C ALA A 130 6.12 18.03 -8.97
N ASN A 131 6.26 17.66 -7.69
CA ASN A 131 7.26 18.20 -6.77
C ASN A 131 8.64 17.52 -6.87
N GLY A 132 8.83 16.56 -7.79
CA GLY A 132 10.09 15.88 -8.05
C GLY A 132 10.27 14.55 -7.33
N GLY A 133 9.31 14.11 -6.53
CA GLY A 133 9.27 12.79 -5.92
C GLY A 133 9.01 11.67 -6.92
N LYS A 134 9.20 10.44 -6.49
CA LYS A 134 9.04 9.22 -7.29
C LYS A 134 8.01 8.28 -6.68
N VAL A 135 7.20 7.69 -7.52
CA VAL A 135 6.18 6.71 -7.13
C VAL A 135 6.64 5.30 -7.48
N ILE A 136 6.62 4.42 -6.49
CA ILE A 136 7.01 3.02 -6.60
C ILE A 136 5.77 2.16 -6.36
N PHE A 137 5.46 1.27 -7.28
CA PHE A 137 4.28 0.42 -7.23
C PHE A 137 4.64 -1.06 -7.34
N ASP A 138 4.07 -1.86 -6.45
CA ASP A 138 4.10 -3.32 -6.44
C ASP A 138 2.71 -3.84 -6.83
N ASN A 139 2.59 -4.63 -7.92
CA ASN A 139 1.27 -5.07 -8.40
C ASN A 139 0.48 -5.89 -7.40
N ASN A 140 1.09 -6.81 -6.68
CA ASN A 140 0.53 -7.58 -5.56
C ASN A 140 -0.99 -7.79 -5.67
N TYR A 141 -1.44 -8.33 -6.81
CA TYR A 141 -2.85 -8.47 -7.15
C TYR A 141 -3.52 -9.54 -6.28
N ARG A 142 -4.65 -9.19 -5.69
CA ARG A 142 -5.45 -10.10 -4.86
C ARG A 142 -6.90 -10.04 -5.31
N PRO A 143 -7.33 -10.93 -6.23
CA PRO A 143 -8.67 -10.91 -6.84
C PRO A 143 -9.81 -10.76 -5.84
N ARG A 144 -9.70 -11.42 -4.68
CA ARG A 144 -10.73 -11.41 -3.62
C ARG A 144 -10.97 -10.06 -2.96
N LEU A 145 -10.10 -9.06 -3.19
CA LEU A 145 -10.23 -7.71 -2.62
C LEU A 145 -10.94 -6.73 -3.57
N TRP A 146 -11.25 -7.16 -4.79
CA TRP A 146 -11.82 -6.33 -5.84
C TRP A 146 -13.24 -6.77 -6.19
N ALA A 147 -14.09 -5.83 -6.59
CA ALA A 147 -15.43 -6.14 -7.02
C ALA A 147 -15.46 -6.85 -8.39
N SER A 148 -14.49 -6.53 -9.27
CA SER A 148 -14.32 -7.19 -10.56
C SER A 148 -12.91 -7.03 -11.11
N GLN A 149 -12.53 -7.93 -12.02
CA GLN A 149 -11.28 -7.83 -12.76
C GLN A 149 -11.23 -6.56 -13.62
N ALA A 150 -12.35 -6.16 -14.23
CA ALA A 150 -12.42 -4.96 -15.06
C ALA A 150 -12.17 -3.68 -14.25
N GLU A 151 -12.73 -3.58 -13.04
CA GLU A 151 -12.42 -2.47 -12.13
C GLU A 151 -10.93 -2.45 -11.79
N THR A 152 -10.36 -3.60 -11.45
CA THR A 152 -8.93 -3.69 -11.12
C THR A 152 -8.06 -3.24 -12.29
N GLN A 153 -8.35 -3.72 -13.50
CA GLN A 153 -7.62 -3.33 -14.71
C GLN A 153 -7.63 -1.81 -14.92
N GLN A 154 -8.79 -1.18 -14.75
CA GLN A 154 -8.90 0.28 -14.87
C GLN A 154 -8.08 1.02 -13.81
N VAL A 155 -8.15 0.58 -12.54
CA VAL A 155 -7.40 1.19 -11.42
C VAL A 155 -5.90 0.99 -11.60
N TYR A 156 -5.45 -0.19 -12.06
CA TYR A 156 -4.03 -0.46 -12.30
C TYR A 156 -3.49 0.32 -13.49
N GLN A 157 -4.27 0.55 -14.54
CA GLN A 157 -3.88 1.43 -15.64
C GLN A 157 -3.64 2.87 -15.13
N GLU A 158 -4.56 3.39 -14.31
CA GLU A 158 -4.39 4.72 -13.70
C GLU A 158 -3.18 4.75 -12.75
N MET A 159 -2.95 3.69 -11.99
CA MET A 159 -1.79 3.58 -11.10
C MET A 159 -0.48 3.58 -11.89
N LEU A 160 -0.37 2.77 -12.94
CA LEU A 160 0.83 2.72 -13.77
C LEU A 160 1.14 4.08 -14.41
N ALA A 161 0.13 4.85 -14.81
CA ALA A 161 0.31 6.22 -15.33
C ALA A 161 0.89 7.19 -14.27
N CYS A 162 0.77 6.86 -12.98
CA CYS A 162 1.36 7.62 -11.87
C CYS A 162 2.69 7.03 -11.37
N THR A 163 3.19 5.94 -11.96
CA THR A 163 4.31 5.15 -11.43
C THR A 163 5.62 5.49 -12.14
N ASP A 164 6.70 5.60 -11.39
CA ASP A 164 8.07 5.76 -11.90
C ASP A 164 8.85 4.43 -11.87
N ILE A 165 8.57 3.58 -10.88
CA ILE A 165 9.21 2.26 -10.73
C ILE A 165 8.12 1.23 -10.42
N ALA A 166 7.99 0.20 -11.26
CA ALA A 166 7.01 -0.87 -11.08
C ALA A 166 7.70 -2.20 -10.74
N PHE A 167 7.26 -2.84 -9.66
CA PHE A 167 7.57 -4.23 -9.33
C PHE A 167 6.38 -5.09 -9.71
N LEU A 168 6.54 -5.86 -10.79
CA LEU A 168 5.45 -6.68 -11.33
C LEU A 168 5.86 -8.16 -11.32
N THR A 169 5.10 -8.99 -10.61
CA THR A 169 5.24 -10.44 -10.71
C THR A 169 4.42 -10.94 -11.90
N LEU A 170 4.96 -11.88 -12.68
CA LEU A 170 4.26 -12.42 -13.85
C LEU A 170 2.98 -13.15 -13.44
N ASP A 171 2.98 -13.86 -12.33
CA ASP A 171 1.80 -14.58 -11.84
C ASP A 171 0.62 -13.61 -11.58
N ASP A 172 0.88 -12.46 -10.98
CA ASP A 172 -0.14 -11.43 -10.75
C ASP A 172 -0.57 -10.76 -12.07
N GLU A 173 0.37 -10.56 -12.99
CA GLU A 173 0.09 -10.03 -14.32
C GLU A 173 -0.80 -10.99 -15.14
N ASP A 174 -0.47 -12.25 -15.15
CA ASP A 174 -1.24 -13.30 -15.85
C ASP A 174 -2.65 -13.44 -15.25
N ALA A 175 -2.75 -13.39 -13.92
CA ALA A 175 -4.03 -13.43 -13.23
C ALA A 175 -4.93 -12.22 -13.55
N LEU A 176 -4.35 -11.03 -13.74
CA LEU A 176 -5.10 -9.80 -14.01
C LEU A 176 -5.38 -9.57 -15.50
N TRP A 177 -4.40 -9.85 -16.38
CA TRP A 177 -4.46 -9.48 -17.79
C TRP A 177 -4.53 -10.67 -18.76
N GLY A 178 -4.41 -11.91 -18.22
CA GLY A 178 -4.20 -13.12 -19.00
C GLY A 178 -2.74 -13.29 -19.42
N GLU A 179 -2.33 -14.54 -19.60
CA GLU A 179 -0.96 -14.91 -19.98
C GLU A 179 -0.47 -14.14 -21.21
N LYS A 180 0.69 -13.51 -21.07
CA LYS A 180 1.36 -12.74 -22.12
C LYS A 180 2.87 -12.95 -22.06
N PRO A 181 3.55 -12.91 -23.23
CA PRO A 181 5.00 -12.86 -23.25
C PRO A 181 5.53 -11.67 -22.41
N VAL A 182 6.62 -11.88 -21.68
CA VAL A 182 7.24 -10.85 -20.83
C VAL A 182 7.46 -9.53 -21.56
N ALA A 183 7.87 -9.60 -22.84
CA ALA A 183 8.09 -8.41 -23.67
C ALA A 183 6.79 -7.59 -23.88
N GLU A 184 5.64 -8.26 -24.00
CA GLU A 184 4.34 -7.56 -24.12
C GLU A 184 3.92 -6.94 -22.79
N VAL A 185 4.17 -7.62 -21.65
CA VAL A 185 3.93 -7.07 -20.30
C VAL A 185 4.74 -5.80 -20.11
N ILE A 186 6.04 -5.84 -20.42
CA ILE A 186 6.94 -4.68 -20.34
C ILE A 186 6.44 -3.55 -21.25
N ALA A 187 6.14 -3.85 -22.52
CA ALA A 187 5.67 -2.85 -23.48
C ALA A 187 4.35 -2.19 -23.02
N ARG A 188 3.39 -2.95 -22.51
CA ARG A 188 2.14 -2.43 -21.98
C ARG A 188 2.38 -1.54 -20.76
N THR A 189 3.25 -1.96 -19.84
CA THR A 189 3.58 -1.19 -18.64
C THR A 189 4.20 0.16 -19.00
N HIS A 190 5.18 0.19 -19.89
CA HIS A 190 5.79 1.42 -20.38
C HIS A 190 4.84 2.30 -21.19
N ALA A 191 3.82 1.72 -21.83
CA ALA A 191 2.82 2.51 -22.57
C ALA A 191 1.80 3.17 -21.65
N ALA A 192 1.70 2.74 -20.39
CA ALA A 192 0.76 3.29 -19.41
C ALA A 192 1.33 4.52 -18.67
N GLY A 193 2.67 4.63 -18.54
CA GLY A 193 3.29 5.77 -17.84
C GLY A 193 4.81 5.89 -17.94
#